data_fd5d021bbcc2da40e0e8eeece7a9906c
#
_entry.id   fd5d021bbcc2da40e0e8eeece7a9906c
#
_cell.length_a   1.000
_cell.length_b   1.000
_cell.length_c   1.000
_cell.angle_alpha   90.00
_cell.angle_beta   90.00
_cell.angle_gamma   90.00
#
_symmetry.space_group_name_H-M   'P 1'
#
loop_
_entity.id
_entity.type
_entity.pdbx_description
1 polymer ?
#
loop_
_entity_poly.entity_id
_entity_poly.type
_entity_poly.pdbx_seq_one_letter_code
_entity_poly.pdbx_strand_id
1 'polypeptide(L)'
;MHNKANNNYLHTMIFDNSSIKAIHESPYKFVISSSGGGTNAISSLMGVPGASQSILESYVPYSRESLDIHLNKKPDHYCSQATSLHMASLAYKKALKISDIDKKYLFGIAVTASLKSNYNKLGE
;
A
#
# COMPACT_ATOMS: atom_id res chain seq x y z
N MET A 1 6.42 -14.94 -27.81
CA MET A 1 6.16 -13.72 -27.24
C MET A 1 5.71 -13.91 -25.85
N HIS A 2 5.20 -14.95 -25.69
CA HIS A 2 4.13 -14.86 -24.85
C HIS A 2 4.44 -15.07 -23.39
N ASN A 3 5.37 -15.95 -23.00
CA ASN A 3 5.56 -16.22 -21.57
C ASN A 3 6.10 -15.03 -20.81
N LYS A 4 7.11 -14.39 -21.36
CA LYS A 4 7.72 -13.25 -20.71
C LYS A 4 6.80 -12.04 -20.76
N ALA A 5 6.16 -11.83 -21.90
CA ALA A 5 5.20 -10.75 -22.03
C ALA A 5 3.97 -10.99 -21.17
N ASN A 6 3.54 -12.24 -21.03
CA ASN A 6 2.39 -12.56 -20.20
C ASN A 6 2.65 -12.31 -18.73
N ASN A 7 3.85 -12.61 -18.23
CA ASN A 7 4.20 -12.33 -16.86
C ASN A 7 4.17 -10.84 -16.57
N ASN A 8 4.73 -10.04 -17.48
CA ASN A 8 4.68 -8.59 -17.32
C ASN A 8 3.25 -8.08 -17.40
N TYR A 9 2.45 -8.69 -18.25
CA TYR A 9 1.08 -8.31 -18.44
C TYR A 9 0.23 -8.60 -17.20
N LEU A 10 0.40 -9.77 -16.59
CA LEU A 10 -0.29 -10.07 -15.35
C LEU A 10 0.06 -9.09 -14.25
N HIS A 11 1.33 -8.74 -14.17
CA HIS A 11 1.78 -7.77 -13.19
C HIS A 11 1.12 -6.41 -13.40
N THR A 12 0.95 -6.02 -14.65
CA THR A 12 0.29 -4.77 -15.03
C THR A 12 -1.21 -4.84 -14.79
N MET A 13 -1.84 -5.99 -15.02
CA MET A 13 -3.27 -6.15 -14.89
C MET A 13 -3.77 -5.92 -13.46
N ILE A 14 -2.95 -6.20 -12.45
CA ILE A 14 -3.31 -5.96 -11.06
C ILE A 14 -3.60 -4.48 -10.82
N PHE A 15 -2.90 -3.61 -11.56
CA PHE A 15 -3.00 -2.17 -11.40
C PHE A 15 -3.39 -1.48 -12.71
N ASP A 16 -4.17 -2.15 -13.57
CA ASP A 16 -4.60 -1.51 -14.81
C ASP A 16 -5.65 -0.44 -14.53
N ASN A 17 -5.82 0.46 -15.49
CA ASN A 17 -6.69 1.62 -15.30
C ASN A 17 -8.14 1.24 -15.07
N SER A 18 -8.62 0.17 -15.67
CA SER A 18 -10.03 -0.21 -15.52
C SER A 18 -10.30 -0.77 -14.12
N SER A 19 -9.37 -1.55 -13.55
CA SER A 19 -9.50 -2.06 -12.18
C SER A 19 -9.43 -0.92 -11.17
N ILE A 20 -8.51 0.01 -11.37
CA ILE A 20 -8.35 1.17 -10.49
C ILE A 20 -9.58 2.06 -10.58
N LYS A 21 -10.11 2.28 -11.78
CA LYS A 21 -11.33 3.06 -11.95
C LYS A 21 -12.49 2.43 -11.19
N ALA A 22 -12.61 1.10 -11.23
CA ALA A 22 -13.64 0.40 -10.48
C ALA A 22 -13.50 0.64 -8.98
N ILE A 23 -12.27 0.65 -8.46
CA ILE A 23 -12.02 0.96 -7.06
C ILE A 23 -12.49 2.38 -6.75
N HIS A 24 -12.15 3.35 -7.59
CA HIS A 24 -12.52 4.75 -7.36
C HIS A 24 -14.02 4.98 -7.44
N GLU A 25 -14.73 4.18 -8.22
CA GLU A 25 -16.19 4.28 -8.35
C GLU A 25 -16.92 3.49 -7.27
N SER A 26 -16.23 2.71 -6.49
CA SER A 26 -16.83 1.93 -5.40
C SER A 26 -17.13 2.84 -4.19
N PRO A 27 -17.95 2.36 -3.24
CA PRO A 27 -18.20 3.14 -2.03
C PRO A 27 -17.05 3.10 -1.02
N TYR A 28 -16.01 2.33 -1.28
CA TYR A 28 -14.93 2.10 -0.33
C TYR A 28 -13.91 3.23 -0.34
N LYS A 29 -13.45 3.58 0.87
CA LYS A 29 -12.38 4.56 1.06
C LYS A 29 -11.31 3.96 1.96
N PHE A 30 -10.06 4.39 1.75
CA PHE A 30 -8.96 3.79 2.50
C PHE A 30 -7.80 4.74 2.70
N VAL A 31 -7.01 4.41 3.71
CA VAL A 31 -5.68 4.97 3.93
C VAL A 31 -4.69 3.86 3.57
N ILE A 32 -3.67 4.20 2.81
CA ILE A 32 -2.65 3.24 2.38
C ILE A 32 -1.30 3.64 2.93
N SER A 33 -0.60 2.66 3.50
CA SER A 33 0.73 2.82 4.07
C SER A 33 1.68 1.90 3.32
N SER A 34 2.79 2.43 2.85
CA SER A 34 3.75 1.64 2.08
C SER A 34 5.16 1.89 2.57
N SER A 35 5.94 0.84 2.65
CA SER A 35 7.38 0.94 2.87
C SER A 35 8.08 0.04 1.86
N GLY A 36 9.31 0.40 1.50
CA GLY A 36 10.07 -0.36 0.52
C GLY A 36 9.52 -0.24 -0.89
N GLY A 37 9.23 -1.36 -1.53
CA GLY A 37 8.89 -1.42 -2.96
C GLY A 37 7.44 -1.16 -3.32
N GLY A 38 6.59 -0.81 -2.36
CA GLY A 38 5.14 -0.69 -2.60
C GLY A 38 4.65 0.63 -3.17
N THR A 39 5.55 1.58 -3.43
CA THR A 39 5.15 2.92 -3.85
C THR A 39 4.52 2.97 -5.23
N ASN A 40 4.81 2.01 -6.10
CA ASN A 40 4.17 1.94 -7.41
C ASN A 40 2.66 1.76 -7.30
N ALA A 41 2.19 1.04 -6.30
CA ALA A 41 0.75 0.88 -6.07
C ALA A 41 0.10 2.23 -5.77
N ILE A 42 0.73 3.04 -4.92
CA ILE A 42 0.21 4.36 -4.59
C ILE A 42 0.17 5.23 -5.85
N SER A 43 1.26 5.26 -6.60
CA SER A 43 1.34 6.06 -7.82
C SER A 43 0.27 5.62 -8.84
N SER A 44 0.09 4.32 -9.02
CA SER A 44 -0.91 3.80 -9.95
C SER A 44 -2.32 4.17 -9.53
N LEU A 45 -2.62 4.04 -8.24
CA LEU A 45 -3.94 4.38 -7.73
C LEU A 45 -4.24 5.87 -7.88
N MET A 46 -3.27 6.71 -7.55
CA MET A 46 -3.48 8.16 -7.59
C MET A 46 -3.41 8.74 -9.00
N GLY A 47 -2.84 7.99 -9.96
CA GLY A 47 -2.71 8.42 -11.34
C GLY A 47 -3.97 8.26 -12.18
N VAL A 48 -4.97 7.54 -11.69
CA VAL A 48 -6.23 7.34 -12.41
C VAL A 48 -7.27 8.34 -11.89
N PRO A 49 -8.00 9.05 -12.77
CA PRO A 49 -9.00 10.02 -12.34
C PRO A 49 -10.02 9.41 -11.39
N GLY A 50 -10.43 10.18 -10.41
CA GLY A 50 -11.38 9.76 -9.39
C GLY A 50 -10.73 9.30 -8.10
N ALA A 51 -9.41 9.37 -7.99
CA ALA A 51 -8.68 8.90 -6.81
C ALA A 51 -9.15 9.55 -5.52
N SER A 52 -9.55 10.80 -5.55
CA SER A 52 -10.03 11.50 -4.37
C SER A 52 -11.33 10.91 -3.80
N GLN A 53 -12.02 10.07 -4.56
CA GLN A 53 -13.22 9.41 -4.09
C GLN A 53 -12.93 8.17 -3.26
N SER A 54 -11.73 7.62 -3.35
CA SER A 54 -11.40 6.37 -2.65
C SER A 54 -10.19 6.50 -1.72
N ILE A 55 -9.20 7.34 -2.06
CA ILE A 55 -7.99 7.46 -1.28
C ILE A 55 -8.11 8.64 -0.32
N LEU A 56 -8.07 8.33 0.98
CA LEU A 56 -8.13 9.36 2.01
C LEU A 56 -6.75 9.93 2.30
N GLU A 57 -5.74 9.07 2.35
CA GLU A 57 -4.39 9.47 2.69
C GLU A 57 -3.43 8.35 2.33
N SER A 58 -2.19 8.72 2.05
CA SER A 58 -1.11 7.76 1.79
C SER A 58 0.09 8.11 2.64
N TYR A 59 0.74 7.10 3.19
CA TYR A 59 1.98 7.24 3.94
C TYR A 59 3.09 6.46 3.27
N VAL A 60 4.31 7.02 3.32
CA VAL A 60 5.49 6.31 2.86
C VAL A 60 6.59 6.44 3.93
N PRO A 61 6.47 5.73 5.06
CA PRO A 61 7.54 5.70 6.06
C PRO A 61 8.67 4.83 5.53
N TYR A 62 9.58 5.45 4.81
CA TYR A 62 10.53 4.74 3.97
C TYR A 62 11.76 4.23 4.72
N SER A 63 12.43 5.09 5.49
CA SER A 63 13.61 4.66 6.25
C SER A 63 13.18 3.83 7.45
N ARG A 64 14.11 3.02 7.97
CA ARG A 64 13.82 2.24 9.17
C ARG A 64 13.45 3.14 10.33
N GLU A 65 14.16 4.25 10.48
CA GLU A 65 13.89 5.23 11.52
C GLU A 65 12.48 5.81 11.39
N SER A 66 12.09 6.14 10.17
CA SER A 66 10.73 6.65 9.92
C SER A 66 9.68 5.61 10.26
N LEU A 67 9.91 4.37 9.88
CA LEU A 67 8.96 3.29 10.16
C LEU A 67 8.89 2.99 11.65
N ASP A 68 10.01 3.00 12.34
CA ASP A 68 10.03 2.81 13.80
C ASP A 68 9.18 3.87 14.50
N ILE A 69 9.31 5.12 14.09
CA ILE A 69 8.51 6.22 14.64
C ILE A 69 7.03 6.03 14.30
N HIS A 70 6.75 5.68 13.06
CA HIS A 70 5.38 5.48 12.59
C HIS A 70 4.69 4.35 13.37
N LEU A 71 5.41 3.25 13.61
CA LEU A 71 4.88 2.11 14.35
C LEU A 71 4.91 2.33 15.86
N ASN A 72 5.65 3.33 16.32
CA ASN A 72 5.94 3.56 17.74
C ASN A 72 6.60 2.34 18.37
N LYS A 73 7.40 1.62 17.64
CA LYS A 73 8.19 0.49 18.10
C LYS A 73 9.17 0.08 16.99
N LYS A 74 10.22 -0.62 17.40
CA LYS A 74 11.16 -1.22 16.47
C LYS A 74 10.70 -2.65 16.18
N PRO A 75 10.27 -2.96 14.95
CA PRO A 75 9.79 -4.30 14.64
C PRO A 75 10.95 -5.29 14.56
N ASP A 76 10.65 -6.57 14.80
CA ASP A 76 11.65 -7.62 14.64
C ASP A 76 12.10 -7.74 13.19
N HIS A 77 11.16 -7.61 12.27
CA HIS A 77 11.41 -7.62 10.83
C HIS A 77 10.61 -6.54 10.16
N TYR A 78 11.28 -5.73 9.34
CA TYR A 78 10.61 -4.61 8.66
C TYR A 78 9.71 -5.07 7.52
N CYS A 79 10.07 -6.17 6.86
CA CYS A 79 9.29 -6.72 5.77
C CYS A 79 8.69 -8.05 6.23
N SER A 80 7.60 -7.98 6.98
CA SER A 80 6.96 -9.15 7.56
C SER A 80 5.46 -8.97 7.61
N GLN A 81 4.75 -10.07 7.78
CA GLN A 81 3.30 -10.05 7.95
C GLN A 81 2.93 -9.24 9.20
N ALA A 82 3.63 -9.42 10.29
CA ALA A 82 3.34 -8.71 11.52
C ALA A 82 3.48 -7.19 11.34
N THR A 83 4.55 -6.76 10.67
CA THR A 83 4.77 -5.35 10.41
C THR A 83 3.70 -4.78 9.48
N SER A 84 3.34 -5.51 8.42
CA SER A 84 2.31 -5.03 7.50
C SER A 84 0.94 -4.96 8.18
N LEU A 85 0.61 -5.91 9.04
CA LEU A 85 -0.64 -5.85 9.79
C LEU A 85 -0.66 -4.66 10.75
N HIS A 86 0.46 -4.36 11.39
CA HIS A 86 0.56 -3.19 12.27
C HIS A 86 0.37 -1.90 11.46
N MET A 87 1.03 -1.81 10.31
CA MET A 87 0.87 -0.66 9.43
C MET A 87 -0.58 -0.51 8.96
N ALA A 88 -1.21 -1.60 8.56
CA ALA A 88 -2.60 -1.58 8.11
C ALA A 88 -3.55 -1.16 9.24
N SER A 89 -3.29 -1.62 10.45
CA SER A 89 -4.07 -1.24 11.62
C SER A 89 -4.00 0.27 11.88
N LEU A 90 -2.80 0.84 11.80
CA LEU A 90 -2.63 2.29 11.95
C LEU A 90 -3.31 3.06 10.83
N ALA A 91 -3.22 2.55 9.60
CA ALA A 91 -3.90 3.15 8.46
C ALA A 91 -5.42 3.13 8.65
N TYR A 92 -5.96 2.02 9.12
CA TYR A 92 -7.39 1.91 9.39
C TYR A 92 -7.83 2.90 10.47
N LYS A 93 -7.07 3.00 11.56
CA LYS A 93 -7.38 3.97 12.62
C LYS A 93 -7.39 5.39 12.08
N LYS A 94 -6.46 5.69 11.17
CA LYS A 94 -6.45 7.01 10.54
C LYS A 94 -7.67 7.22 9.65
N ALA A 95 -8.08 6.20 8.91
CA ALA A 95 -9.28 6.29 8.08
C ALA A 95 -10.51 6.60 8.94
N LEU A 96 -10.64 5.93 10.08
CA LEU A 96 -11.72 6.19 11.01
C LEU A 96 -11.70 7.62 11.55
N LYS A 97 -10.52 8.19 11.68
CA LYS A 97 -10.34 9.54 12.23
C LYS A 97 -10.68 10.63 11.23
N ILE A 98 -10.36 10.43 9.96
CA ILE A 98 -10.50 11.48 8.96
C ILE A 98 -11.74 11.36 8.09
N SER A 99 -12.52 10.28 8.22
CA SER A 99 -13.73 10.09 7.45
C SER A 99 -14.89 9.71 8.36
N ASP A 100 -16.05 10.26 8.09
CA ASP A 100 -17.27 10.00 8.85
C ASP A 100 -18.24 9.07 8.13
N ILE A 101 -17.84 8.48 7.00
CA ILE A 101 -18.71 7.52 6.33
C ILE A 101 -18.84 6.26 7.17
N ASP A 102 -19.81 5.41 6.85
CA ASP A 102 -20.00 4.15 7.56
C ASP A 102 -18.71 3.34 7.52
N LYS A 103 -18.25 2.92 8.69
CA LYS A 103 -16.96 2.23 8.83
C LYS A 103 -16.87 0.92 8.06
N LYS A 104 -18.00 0.33 7.67
CA LYS A 104 -17.98 -0.87 6.84
C LYS A 104 -17.38 -0.62 5.45
N TYR A 105 -17.28 0.65 5.05
CA TYR A 105 -16.67 1.04 3.79
C TYR A 105 -15.25 1.57 3.94
N LEU A 106 -14.70 1.54 5.15
CA LEU A 106 -13.36 2.05 5.40
C LEU A 106 -12.34 0.92 5.54
N PHE A 107 -11.16 1.14 4.98
CA PHE A 107 -10.06 0.18 5.02
C PHE A 107 -8.74 0.84 5.38
N GLY A 108 -7.88 0.06 6.01
CA GLY A 108 -6.47 0.36 6.10
C GLY A 108 -5.71 -0.66 5.26
N ILE A 109 -4.85 -0.20 4.40
CA ILE A 109 -4.06 -1.06 3.52
C ILE A 109 -2.59 -0.80 3.79
N ALA A 110 -1.80 -1.87 3.83
CA ALA A 110 -0.37 -1.74 4.00
C ALA A 110 0.37 -2.63 3.02
N VAL A 111 1.49 -2.12 2.53
CA VAL A 111 2.38 -2.87 1.66
C VAL A 111 3.79 -2.74 2.20
N THR A 112 4.42 -3.88 2.47
CA THR A 112 5.85 -3.92 2.79
C THR A 112 6.52 -4.81 1.76
N ALA A 113 7.67 -4.39 1.27
CA ALA A 113 8.42 -5.18 0.30
C ALA A 113 9.89 -4.83 0.36
N SER A 114 10.73 -5.84 0.20
CA SER A 114 12.15 -5.65 0.03
C SER A 114 12.48 -5.65 -1.44
N LEU A 115 13.22 -4.64 -1.89
CA LEU A 115 13.67 -4.59 -3.27
C LEU A 115 14.98 -5.36 -3.39
N LYS A 116 15.17 -6.01 -4.54
CA LYS A 116 16.41 -6.70 -4.84
C LYS A 116 17.54 -5.68 -4.90
N SER A 117 18.65 -6.00 -4.27
CA SER A 117 19.83 -5.13 -4.28
C SER A 117 20.97 -5.78 -5.04
N ASN A 118 22.06 -5.04 -5.23
CA ASN A 118 23.22 -5.51 -5.97
C ASN A 118 23.98 -6.61 -5.24
N TYR A 119 23.69 -6.83 -3.99
CA TYR A 119 24.32 -7.86 -3.18
C TYR A 119 23.24 -8.58 -2.38
N ASN A 120 23.57 -9.74 -1.87
CA ASN A 120 22.63 -10.52 -1.09
C ASN A 120 22.37 -9.85 0.25
N LYS A 121 21.10 -9.73 0.60
CA LYS A 121 20.71 -9.25 1.92
C LYS A 121 20.55 -10.43 2.86
N LEU A 122 20.92 -10.22 4.10
CA LEU A 122 20.74 -11.22 5.14
C LEU A 122 19.59 -10.78 6.05
N GLY A 123 18.67 -11.70 6.31
CA GLY A 123 17.64 -11.49 7.30
C GLY A 123 16.44 -10.68 6.87
N GLU A 124 16.40 -10.25 5.66
CA GLU A 124 15.26 -9.59 5.07
C GLU A 124 15.12 -9.97 3.61
#